data_ddae82d6c02d90df327762af3b859bf8
#
_entry.id   ddae82d6c02d90df327762af3b859bf8
#
_cell.length_a   1.000
_cell.length_b   1.000
_cell.length_c   1.000
_cell.angle_alpha   90.00
_cell.angle_beta   90.00
_cell.angle_gamma   90.00
#
_symmetry.space_group_name_H-M   'P 1'
#
loop_
_entity.id
_entity.type
_entity.pdbx_description
1 polymer ?
#
loop_
_entity_poly.entity_id
_entity_poly.type
_entity_poly.pdbx_seq_one_letter_code
_entity_poly.pdbx_strand_id
1 'polypeptide(L)'
;SKTMRIAQQLYEGVDIKGQGTVGIITYLRTDSVRVSDEAEAMAKDFISKSYGDKYLSTGEGTKKSSKNIQDAHEAIRPTDINRVPSEIKESLSRDQFRLYQLIWKRFTASRMAKSEYETTTVKLSVGDYVFSFATSRLLFDGFELAYTAADDAKKEKQPVLKNPLTEESLLTVEELLPKQHFTQPPAHYTEASLVKTLEELGIGR
;
A
#
# COMPACT_ATOMS: atom_id res chain seq x y z
N SER A 1 -19.44 -5.58 11.27
CA SER A 1 -19.50 -5.35 9.80
C SER A 1 -19.25 -6.65 9.02
N LYS A 2 -19.60 -6.66 7.72
CA LYS A 2 -19.36 -7.83 6.83
C LYS A 2 -17.87 -8.17 6.79
N THR A 3 -17.00 -7.16 6.70
CA THR A 3 -15.53 -7.35 6.68
C THR A 3 -15.02 -8.06 7.92
N MET A 4 -15.49 -7.68 9.10
CA MET A 4 -15.07 -8.33 10.35
C MET A 4 -15.49 -9.80 10.41
N ARG A 5 -16.68 -10.14 9.90
CA ARG A 5 -17.11 -11.53 9.82
C ARG A 5 -16.23 -12.36 8.90
N ILE A 6 -15.85 -11.82 7.74
CA ILE A 6 -14.94 -12.50 6.81
C ILE A 6 -13.55 -12.64 7.43
N ALA A 7 -13.03 -11.60 8.07
CA ALA A 7 -11.75 -11.67 8.76
C ALA A 7 -11.77 -12.74 9.87
N GLN A 8 -12.87 -12.84 10.63
CA GLN A 8 -13.04 -13.89 11.65
C GLN A 8 -12.95 -15.30 11.03
N GLN A 9 -13.60 -15.52 9.88
CA GLN A 9 -13.52 -16.79 9.16
C GLN A 9 -12.09 -17.11 8.71
N LEU A 10 -11.35 -16.13 8.17
CA LEU A 10 -9.97 -16.31 7.76
C LEU A 10 -9.03 -16.63 8.93
N TYR A 11 -9.32 -16.08 10.09
CA TYR A 11 -8.58 -16.33 11.33
C TYR A 11 -8.92 -17.69 11.95
N GLU A 12 -10.21 -18.02 12.11
CA GLU A 12 -10.66 -19.27 12.71
C GLU A 12 -10.31 -20.49 11.88
N GLY A 13 -10.31 -20.34 10.56
CA GLY A 13 -9.89 -21.35 9.61
C GLY A 13 -10.78 -21.46 8.40
N VAL A 14 -10.14 -21.70 7.28
CA VAL A 14 -10.75 -22.03 6.00
C VAL A 14 -10.19 -23.34 5.50
N ASP A 15 -11.01 -24.10 4.77
CA ASP A 15 -10.57 -25.39 4.23
C ASP A 15 -9.71 -25.15 2.98
N ILE A 16 -8.42 -25.41 3.11
CA ILE A 16 -7.44 -25.27 2.03
C ILE A 16 -7.16 -26.65 1.44
N LYS A 17 -7.38 -26.81 0.16
CA LYS A 17 -7.16 -28.07 -0.56
C LYS A 17 -5.77 -28.63 -0.28
N GLY A 18 -5.74 -29.85 0.27
CA GLY A 18 -4.49 -30.53 0.62
C GLY A 18 -3.86 -30.14 1.96
N GLN A 19 -4.40 -29.14 2.68
CA GLN A 19 -3.89 -28.69 3.97
C GLN A 19 -4.95 -28.82 5.10
N GLY A 20 -6.23 -29.07 4.75
CA GLY A 20 -7.33 -29.08 5.70
C GLY A 20 -7.73 -27.67 6.16
N THR A 21 -8.39 -27.59 7.31
CA THR A 21 -8.87 -26.31 7.87
C THR A 21 -7.73 -25.60 8.61
N VAL A 22 -7.32 -24.44 8.10
CA VAL A 22 -6.23 -23.63 8.66
C VAL A 22 -6.61 -22.16 8.73
N GLY A 23 -6.21 -21.49 9.83
CA GLY A 23 -6.26 -20.03 9.96
C GLY A 23 -5.18 -19.41 9.10
N ILE A 24 -5.56 -18.56 8.16
CA ILE A 24 -4.63 -17.99 7.17
C ILE A 24 -4.24 -16.55 7.45
N ILE A 25 -4.81 -15.92 8.48
CA ILE A 25 -4.38 -14.63 9.00
C ILE A 25 -4.17 -14.68 10.51
N THR A 26 -3.39 -13.75 11.06
CA THR A 26 -3.22 -13.55 12.49
C THR A 26 -4.48 -12.96 13.13
N TYR A 27 -4.49 -12.86 14.45
CA TYR A 27 -5.65 -12.34 15.19
C TYR A 27 -6.06 -10.94 14.72
N LEU A 28 -7.35 -10.78 14.44
CA LEU A 28 -7.87 -9.61 13.71
C LEU A 28 -8.27 -8.42 14.60
N ARG A 29 -8.44 -8.63 15.91
CA ARG A 29 -8.79 -7.56 16.86
C ARG A 29 -7.53 -7.06 17.56
N THR A 30 -6.74 -6.30 16.81
CA THR A 30 -5.45 -5.77 17.29
C THR A 30 -5.24 -4.35 16.74
N ASP A 31 -4.57 -3.53 17.50
CA ASP A 31 -3.98 -2.25 17.11
C ASP A 31 -2.46 -2.32 16.96
N SER A 32 -1.89 -3.51 17.22
CA SER A 32 -0.46 -3.75 17.10
C SER A 32 0.02 -3.66 15.67
N VAL A 33 1.18 -3.06 15.49
CA VAL A 33 1.93 -3.02 14.22
C VAL A 33 3.18 -3.91 14.26
N ARG A 34 3.37 -4.63 15.37
CA ARG A 34 4.51 -5.53 15.58
C ARG A 34 4.40 -6.75 14.65
N VAL A 35 5.52 -7.19 14.14
CA VAL A 35 5.67 -8.46 13.41
C VAL A 35 6.73 -9.28 14.14
N SER A 36 6.50 -10.58 14.30
CA SER A 36 7.48 -11.47 14.93
C SER A 36 8.74 -11.61 14.07
N ASP A 37 9.87 -11.90 14.72
CA ASP A 37 11.15 -12.09 14.03
C ASP A 37 11.09 -13.26 13.04
N GLU A 38 10.32 -14.32 13.36
CA GLU A 38 10.08 -15.44 12.47
C GLU A 38 9.35 -15.02 11.19
N ALA A 39 8.26 -14.22 11.32
CA ALA A 39 7.52 -13.73 10.17
C ALA A 39 8.33 -12.73 9.33
N GLU A 40 9.21 -11.93 9.99
CA GLU A 40 10.16 -11.06 9.29
C GLU A 40 11.16 -11.88 8.46
N ALA A 41 11.72 -12.95 9.04
CA ALA A 41 12.67 -13.82 8.36
C ALA A 41 12.01 -14.53 7.16
N MET A 42 10.80 -15.06 7.34
CA MET A 42 10.03 -15.70 6.27
C MET A 42 9.70 -14.71 5.15
N ALA A 43 9.33 -13.47 5.50
CA ALA A 43 9.03 -12.44 4.51
C ALA A 43 10.27 -12.06 3.69
N LYS A 44 11.42 -11.91 4.33
CA LYS A 44 12.69 -11.62 3.65
C LYS A 44 13.08 -12.74 2.68
N ASP A 45 13.01 -13.99 3.12
CA ASP A 45 13.30 -15.14 2.27
C ASP A 45 12.34 -15.23 1.07
N PHE A 46 11.05 -15.04 1.31
CA PHE A 46 10.04 -15.01 0.25
C PHE A 46 10.30 -13.89 -0.77
N ILE A 47 10.56 -12.65 -0.31
CA ILE A 47 10.81 -11.49 -1.18
C ILE A 47 12.08 -11.71 -1.99
N SER A 48 13.17 -12.17 -1.36
CA SER A 48 14.43 -12.47 -2.04
C SER A 48 14.24 -13.50 -3.16
N LYS A 49 13.53 -14.60 -2.87
CA LYS A 49 13.27 -15.67 -3.86
C LYS A 49 12.31 -15.26 -4.98
N SER A 50 11.26 -14.49 -4.66
CA SER A 50 10.19 -14.19 -5.61
C SER A 50 10.43 -12.94 -6.43
N TYR A 51 11.11 -11.94 -5.86
CA TYR A 51 11.31 -10.62 -6.47
C TYR A 51 12.79 -10.25 -6.61
N GLY A 52 13.68 -10.88 -5.85
CA GLY A 52 15.11 -10.60 -5.82
C GLY A 52 15.53 -9.66 -4.69
N ASP A 53 16.82 -9.72 -4.34
CA ASP A 53 17.37 -9.04 -3.14
C ASP A 53 17.23 -7.51 -3.17
N LYS A 54 17.22 -6.90 -4.36
CA LYS A 54 17.00 -5.45 -4.50
C LYS A 54 15.65 -4.96 -3.98
N TYR A 55 14.67 -5.87 -3.83
CA TYR A 55 13.35 -5.56 -3.30
C TYR A 55 13.26 -5.71 -1.78
N LEU A 56 14.31 -6.14 -1.10
CA LEU A 56 14.33 -6.21 0.36
C LEU A 56 14.38 -4.81 0.97
N SER A 57 13.53 -4.58 1.98
CA SER A 57 13.62 -3.35 2.76
C SER A 57 14.94 -3.31 3.52
N THR A 58 15.65 -2.18 3.45
CA THR A 58 16.88 -1.93 4.23
C THR A 58 16.62 -1.67 5.71
N GLY A 59 15.36 -1.72 6.14
CA GLY A 59 14.97 -1.46 7.53
C GLY A 59 14.90 0.02 7.91
N GLU A 60 15.26 0.92 7.02
CA GLU A 60 15.11 2.35 7.22
C GLU A 60 13.63 2.74 7.16
N GLY A 61 13.05 3.05 8.30
CA GLY A 61 11.67 3.54 8.42
C GLY A 61 10.71 2.68 9.23
N THR A 62 11.11 1.53 9.74
CA THR A 62 10.38 0.88 10.82
C THR A 62 10.57 1.70 12.08
N LYS A 63 9.59 2.54 12.42
CA LYS A 63 9.55 3.18 13.75
C LYS A 63 9.64 2.04 14.77
N LYS A 64 10.73 2.00 15.55
CA LYS A 64 10.80 1.16 16.74
C LYS A 64 9.57 1.53 17.56
N SER A 65 8.67 0.58 17.80
CA SER A 65 7.52 0.79 18.66
C SER A 65 8.04 1.39 19.97
N SER A 66 7.33 2.40 20.48
CA SER A 66 7.66 3.02 21.77
C SER A 66 7.76 1.92 22.84
N LYS A 67 8.79 2.01 23.69
CA LYS A 67 9.23 0.99 24.65
C LYS A 67 8.21 0.54 25.70
N ASN A 68 6.94 0.96 25.65
CA ASN A 68 5.95 0.75 26.71
C ASN A 68 4.68 -0.01 26.31
N ILE A 69 4.64 -0.63 25.13
CA ILE A 69 3.49 -1.46 24.76
C ILE A 69 3.89 -2.91 25.04
N GLN A 70 3.40 -3.43 26.15
CA GLN A 70 3.37 -4.87 26.43
C GLN A 70 2.28 -5.50 25.56
N ASP A 71 2.51 -5.43 24.25
CA ASP A 71 1.56 -5.86 23.24
C ASP A 71 1.81 -7.33 22.95
N ALA A 72 0.93 -8.18 23.49
CA ALA A 72 0.94 -9.61 23.24
C ALA A 72 0.51 -9.96 21.81
N HIS A 73 -0.09 -9.00 21.10
CA HIS A 73 -0.62 -9.19 19.76
C HIS A 73 0.39 -8.78 18.68
N GLU A 74 0.19 -9.33 17.51
CA GLU A 74 0.88 -8.94 16.28
C GLU A 74 -0.05 -8.14 15.37
N ALA A 75 0.55 -7.52 14.34
CA ALA A 75 -0.19 -6.94 13.22
C ALA A 75 -1.00 -8.01 12.49
N ILE A 76 -2.09 -7.58 11.83
CA ILE A 76 -2.85 -8.46 10.95
C ILE A 76 -2.00 -8.78 9.72
N ARG A 77 -1.63 -10.04 9.56
CA ARG A 77 -0.79 -10.54 8.47
C ARG A 77 -1.18 -11.96 8.06
N PRO A 78 -0.72 -12.46 6.91
CA PRO A 78 -0.80 -13.89 6.61
C PRO A 78 -0.07 -14.70 7.70
N THR A 79 -0.61 -15.83 8.10
CA THR A 79 0.10 -16.78 8.98
C THR A 79 1.32 -17.37 8.30
N ASP A 80 1.24 -17.51 6.98
CA ASP A 80 2.32 -17.99 6.12
C ASP A 80 2.32 -17.18 4.82
N ILE A 81 3.39 -16.43 4.57
CA ILE A 81 3.53 -15.60 3.37
C ILE A 81 3.63 -16.45 2.08
N ASN A 82 4.12 -17.70 2.20
CA ASN A 82 4.23 -18.60 1.05
C ASN A 82 2.87 -19.08 0.52
N ARG A 83 1.78 -18.89 1.29
CA ARG A 83 0.41 -19.09 0.79
C ARG A 83 0.01 -17.95 -0.13
N VAL A 84 0.55 -17.95 -1.32
CA VAL A 84 0.24 -16.92 -2.33
C VAL A 84 -1.25 -16.95 -2.65
N PRO A 85 -1.95 -15.80 -2.66
CA PRO A 85 -3.40 -15.76 -2.86
C PRO A 85 -3.89 -16.47 -4.12
N SER A 86 -3.14 -16.41 -5.23
CA SER A 86 -3.49 -17.08 -6.48
C SER A 86 -3.56 -18.60 -6.36
N GLU A 87 -2.73 -19.20 -5.50
CA GLU A 87 -2.63 -20.66 -5.32
C GLU A 87 -3.80 -21.22 -4.50
N ILE A 88 -4.34 -20.42 -3.58
CA ILE A 88 -5.44 -20.85 -2.70
C ILE A 88 -6.81 -20.28 -3.11
N LYS A 89 -6.87 -19.60 -4.25
CA LYS A 89 -8.07 -18.91 -4.74
C LYS A 89 -9.30 -19.82 -4.81
N GLU A 90 -9.12 -21.06 -5.26
CA GLU A 90 -10.21 -22.03 -5.40
C GLU A 90 -10.78 -22.53 -4.07
N SER A 91 -9.99 -22.41 -2.99
CA SER A 91 -10.40 -22.78 -1.63
C SER A 91 -11.17 -21.66 -0.91
N LEU A 92 -11.25 -20.47 -1.48
CA LEU A 92 -11.82 -19.29 -0.85
C LEU A 92 -13.05 -18.80 -1.60
N SER A 93 -14.04 -18.31 -0.83
CA SER A 93 -15.10 -17.51 -1.44
C SER A 93 -14.53 -16.20 -2.02
N ARG A 94 -15.26 -15.56 -2.94
CA ARG A 94 -14.85 -14.32 -3.58
C ARG A 94 -14.46 -13.22 -2.56
N ASP A 95 -15.24 -13.08 -1.50
CA ASP A 95 -15.00 -12.05 -0.49
C ASP A 95 -13.81 -12.41 0.43
N GLN A 96 -13.67 -13.70 0.80
CA GLN A 96 -12.52 -14.20 1.53
C GLN A 96 -11.22 -14.01 0.73
N PHE A 97 -11.24 -14.36 -0.55
CA PHE A 97 -10.10 -14.18 -1.44
C PHE A 97 -9.67 -12.71 -1.52
N ARG A 98 -10.63 -11.79 -1.74
CA ARG A 98 -10.34 -10.35 -1.82
C ARG A 98 -9.71 -9.81 -0.54
N LEU A 99 -10.26 -10.19 0.62
CA LEU A 99 -9.72 -9.73 1.89
C LEU A 99 -8.34 -10.33 2.17
N TYR A 100 -8.18 -11.64 1.94
CA TYR A 100 -6.88 -12.29 2.11
C TYR A 100 -5.82 -11.71 1.18
N GLN A 101 -6.15 -11.51 -0.09
CA GLN A 101 -5.25 -10.89 -1.08
C GLN A 101 -4.83 -9.48 -0.64
N LEU A 102 -5.74 -8.67 -0.10
CA LEU A 102 -5.43 -7.33 0.41
C LEU A 102 -4.45 -7.40 1.58
N ILE A 103 -4.70 -8.28 2.55
CA ILE A 103 -3.83 -8.47 3.73
C ILE A 103 -2.45 -8.96 3.29
N TRP A 104 -2.40 -9.97 2.43
CA TRP A 104 -1.16 -10.54 1.92
C TRP A 104 -0.31 -9.51 1.15
N LYS A 105 -0.92 -8.78 0.21
CA LYS A 105 -0.25 -7.71 -0.55
C LYS A 105 0.27 -6.62 0.37
N ARG A 106 -0.53 -6.19 1.33
CA ARG A 106 -0.15 -5.14 2.28
C ARG A 106 1.01 -5.57 3.16
N PHE A 107 0.99 -6.78 3.66
CA PHE A 107 2.09 -7.33 4.45
C PHE A 107 3.37 -7.44 3.62
N THR A 108 3.31 -8.08 2.45
CA THR A 108 4.45 -8.23 1.56
C THR A 108 5.06 -6.88 1.19
N ALA A 109 4.24 -5.93 0.71
CA ALA A 109 4.66 -4.58 0.37
C ALA A 109 5.32 -3.84 1.54
N SER A 110 4.83 -4.06 2.76
CA SER A 110 5.39 -3.41 3.96
C SER A 110 6.79 -3.91 4.33
N ARG A 111 7.24 -5.02 3.78
CA ARG A 111 8.57 -5.62 3.97
C ARG A 111 9.49 -5.39 2.76
N MET A 112 8.99 -4.77 1.69
CA MET A 112 9.74 -4.47 0.46
C MET A 112 10.40 -3.10 0.52
N ALA A 113 11.38 -2.90 -0.35
CA ALA A 113 12.05 -1.63 -0.56
C ALA A 113 11.06 -0.57 -1.08
N LYS A 114 11.37 0.69 -0.83
CA LYS A 114 10.57 1.83 -1.31
C LYS A 114 10.63 1.91 -2.83
N SER A 115 9.56 2.39 -3.46
CA SER A 115 9.59 2.81 -4.86
C SER A 115 10.37 4.12 -5.00
N GLU A 116 11.05 4.28 -6.13
CA GLU A 116 11.85 5.47 -6.44
C GLU A 116 11.31 6.14 -7.69
N TYR A 117 11.14 7.45 -7.58
CA TYR A 117 10.65 8.30 -8.65
C TYR A 117 11.60 9.46 -8.91
N GLU A 118 11.84 9.74 -10.18
CA GLU A 118 12.44 10.99 -10.61
C GLU A 118 11.32 11.98 -10.95
N THR A 119 11.27 13.10 -10.23
CA THR A 119 10.27 14.15 -10.46
C THR A 119 10.93 15.36 -11.11
N THR A 120 10.45 15.70 -12.31
CA THR A 120 10.86 16.91 -13.01
C THR A 120 9.79 17.98 -12.84
N THR A 121 10.16 19.11 -12.24
CA THR A 121 9.29 20.28 -12.14
C THR A 121 9.71 21.30 -13.19
N VAL A 122 8.78 21.68 -14.05
CA VAL A 122 8.97 22.69 -15.09
C VAL A 122 8.25 23.97 -14.69
N LYS A 123 8.94 25.11 -14.78
CA LYS A 123 8.38 26.44 -14.58
C LYS A 123 8.50 27.20 -15.89
N LEU A 124 7.38 27.77 -16.35
CA LEU A 124 7.28 28.53 -17.58
C LEU A 124 6.90 29.98 -17.25
N SER A 125 7.73 30.92 -17.66
CA SER A 125 7.46 32.35 -17.46
C SER A 125 6.81 32.95 -18.70
N VAL A 126 5.72 33.68 -18.52
CA VAL A 126 5.02 34.39 -19.58
C VAL A 126 4.67 35.79 -19.05
N GLY A 127 5.46 36.80 -19.38
CA GLY A 127 5.35 38.12 -18.76
C GLY A 127 5.53 38.01 -17.23
N ASP A 128 4.55 38.55 -16.50
CA ASP A 128 4.55 38.54 -15.02
C ASP A 128 4.01 37.23 -14.40
N TYR A 129 3.61 36.26 -15.23
CA TYR A 129 3.01 34.99 -14.77
C TYR A 129 3.97 33.83 -14.86
N VAL A 130 3.86 32.91 -13.90
CA VAL A 130 4.62 31.68 -13.88
C VAL A 130 3.66 30.50 -13.83
N PHE A 131 3.71 29.67 -14.84
CA PHE A 131 3.00 28.38 -14.87
C PHE A 131 3.97 27.30 -14.41
N SER A 132 3.48 26.36 -13.62
CA SER A 132 4.27 25.24 -13.17
C SER A 132 3.54 23.93 -13.35
N PHE A 133 4.26 22.89 -13.76
CA PHE A 133 3.78 21.53 -13.74
C PHE A 133 4.91 20.58 -13.33
N ALA A 134 4.52 19.42 -12.80
CA ALA A 134 5.46 18.39 -12.45
C ALA A 134 5.08 17.08 -13.16
N THR A 135 6.10 16.34 -13.57
CA THR A 135 5.94 14.98 -14.10
C THR A 135 6.89 14.06 -13.36
N SER A 136 6.46 12.83 -13.11
CA SER A 136 7.26 11.84 -12.40
C SER A 136 7.47 10.60 -13.26
N ARG A 137 8.71 10.13 -13.30
CA ARG A 137 9.10 8.88 -13.96
C ARG A 137 9.49 7.86 -12.90
N LEU A 138 8.89 6.69 -12.96
CA LEU A 138 9.26 5.58 -12.08
C LEU A 138 10.66 5.08 -12.48
N LEU A 139 11.59 5.08 -11.51
CA LEU A 139 12.94 4.53 -11.66
C LEU A 139 13.01 3.10 -11.14
N PHE A 140 12.40 2.87 -9.97
CA PHE A 140 12.34 1.56 -9.33
C PHE A 140 10.97 1.37 -8.68
N ASP A 141 10.30 0.28 -9.01
CA ASP A 141 8.92 0.02 -8.57
C ASP A 141 8.81 -0.45 -7.11
N GLY A 142 9.87 -1.00 -6.54
CA GLY A 142 9.91 -1.37 -5.12
C GLY A 142 8.67 -2.14 -4.68
N PHE A 143 8.06 -1.69 -3.57
CA PHE A 143 6.87 -2.33 -3.00
C PHE A 143 5.63 -2.29 -3.91
N GLU A 144 5.58 -1.41 -4.89
CA GLU A 144 4.43 -1.34 -5.81
C GLU A 144 4.27 -2.60 -6.63
N LEU A 145 5.37 -3.33 -6.85
CA LEU A 145 5.34 -4.59 -7.57
C LEU A 145 4.40 -5.62 -6.91
N ALA A 146 4.33 -5.64 -5.56
CA ALA A 146 3.41 -6.52 -4.83
C ALA A 146 1.93 -6.25 -5.13
N TYR A 147 1.59 -5.02 -5.52
CA TYR A 147 0.22 -4.65 -5.91
C TYR A 147 -0.06 -4.91 -7.38
N THR A 148 0.91 -4.70 -8.26
CA THR A 148 0.74 -4.81 -9.72
C THR A 148 0.79 -6.25 -10.22
N ALA A 149 1.56 -7.11 -9.58
CA ALA A 149 1.71 -8.52 -9.98
C ALA A 149 0.40 -9.35 -9.93
N ALA A 150 -0.67 -8.82 -9.33
CA ALA A 150 -1.95 -9.52 -9.16
C ALA A 150 -3.18 -8.73 -9.66
N ASP A 151 -3.00 -7.52 -10.14
CA ASP A 151 -4.07 -6.71 -10.73
C ASP A 151 -3.68 -6.31 -12.14
N ASP A 152 -4.47 -6.72 -13.14
CA ASP A 152 -4.47 -6.14 -14.49
C ASP A 152 -4.94 -4.67 -14.51
N ALA A 153 -4.82 -3.97 -13.38
CA ALA A 153 -5.16 -2.57 -13.26
C ALA A 153 -4.26 -1.78 -14.22
N LYS A 154 -4.85 -1.28 -15.28
CA LYS A 154 -4.22 -0.32 -16.19
C LYS A 154 -3.71 0.83 -15.35
N LYS A 155 -2.40 0.87 -15.09
CA LYS A 155 -1.78 2.09 -14.55
C LYS A 155 -2.10 3.20 -15.55
N GLU A 156 -2.79 4.24 -15.10
CA GLU A 156 -2.87 5.48 -15.86
C GLU A 156 -1.44 5.92 -16.13
N LYS A 157 -1.07 5.94 -17.41
CA LYS A 157 0.24 6.42 -17.80
C LYS A 157 0.27 7.91 -17.48
N GLN A 158 1.00 8.29 -16.46
CA GLN A 158 1.28 9.71 -16.23
C GLN A 158 1.95 10.29 -17.47
N PRO A 159 1.59 11.50 -17.88
CA PRO A 159 2.22 12.14 -19.03
C PRO A 159 3.71 12.30 -18.73
N VAL A 160 4.53 11.62 -19.51
CA VAL A 160 5.98 11.75 -19.46
C VAL A 160 6.38 12.77 -20.51
N LEU A 161 7.22 13.71 -20.14
CA LEU A 161 7.84 14.60 -21.13
C LEU A 161 8.62 13.75 -22.15
N LYS A 162 8.14 13.73 -23.40
CA LYS A 162 8.79 12.96 -24.46
C LYS A 162 10.16 13.54 -24.86
N ASN A 163 10.28 14.86 -24.75
CA ASN A 163 11.51 15.57 -25.05
C ASN A 163 11.98 16.35 -23.82
N PRO A 164 13.28 16.35 -23.51
CA PRO A 164 13.82 17.18 -22.45
C PRO A 164 13.63 18.66 -22.81
N LEU A 165 13.09 19.43 -21.85
CA LEU A 165 13.04 20.90 -21.96
C LEU A 165 14.34 21.48 -21.39
N THR A 166 14.87 22.48 -22.05
CA THR A 166 16.00 23.29 -21.59
C THR A 166 15.50 24.68 -21.16
N GLU A 167 16.33 25.46 -20.46
CA GLU A 167 15.99 26.80 -20.03
C GLU A 167 15.66 27.75 -21.21
N GLU A 168 16.17 27.42 -22.41
CA GLU A 168 15.96 28.20 -23.63
C GLU A 168 14.80 27.69 -24.50
N SER A 169 14.09 26.64 -24.04
CA SER A 169 12.98 26.08 -24.81
C SER A 169 11.84 27.07 -24.92
N LEU A 170 11.44 27.38 -26.13
CA LEU A 170 10.25 28.20 -26.43
C LEU A 170 9.05 27.26 -26.64
N LEU A 171 7.96 27.54 -25.93
CA LEU A 171 6.73 26.79 -26.05
C LEU A 171 5.62 27.67 -26.63
N THR A 172 4.82 27.11 -27.50
CA THR A 172 3.64 27.79 -28.09
C THR A 172 2.40 27.35 -27.29
N VAL A 173 1.59 28.32 -26.89
CA VAL A 173 0.29 28.05 -26.27
C VAL A 173 -0.66 27.52 -27.35
N GLU A 174 -1.13 26.28 -27.23
CA GLU A 174 -2.12 25.71 -28.15
C GLU A 174 -3.53 26.09 -27.73
N GLU A 175 -3.84 25.99 -26.42
CA GLU A 175 -5.16 26.25 -25.91
C GLU A 175 -5.12 26.73 -24.45
N LEU A 176 -6.03 27.62 -24.07
CA LEU A 176 -6.30 28.00 -22.69
C LEU A 176 -7.63 27.42 -22.25
N LEU A 177 -7.62 26.52 -21.28
CA LEU A 177 -8.80 25.84 -20.74
C LEU A 177 -9.09 26.33 -19.31
N PRO A 178 -9.76 27.50 -19.14
CA PRO A 178 -10.09 27.98 -17.81
C PRO A 178 -11.13 27.06 -17.16
N LYS A 179 -10.84 26.60 -15.95
CA LYS A 179 -11.77 25.81 -15.13
C LYS A 179 -11.96 26.47 -13.78
N GLN A 180 -13.20 26.74 -13.44
CA GLN A 180 -13.53 27.24 -12.11
C GLN A 180 -13.60 26.06 -11.14
N HIS A 181 -12.90 26.18 -10.01
CA HIS A 181 -12.95 25.24 -8.92
C HIS A 181 -13.40 25.95 -7.65
N PHE A 182 -14.19 25.27 -6.83
CA PHE A 182 -14.63 25.77 -5.54
C PHE A 182 -14.00 24.92 -4.44
N THR A 183 -13.56 25.57 -3.37
CA THR A 183 -13.16 24.87 -2.15
C THR A 183 -14.39 24.17 -1.56
N GLN A 184 -14.19 22.94 -1.12
CA GLN A 184 -15.21 22.17 -0.43
C GLN A 184 -14.98 22.23 1.07
N PRO A 185 -16.04 22.28 1.90
CA PRO A 185 -15.88 22.15 3.34
C PRO A 185 -15.26 20.77 3.68
N PRO A 186 -14.64 20.64 4.87
CA PRO A 186 -14.21 19.33 5.36
C PRO A 186 -15.38 18.34 5.31
N ALA A 187 -15.09 17.11 4.89
CA ALA A 187 -16.12 16.06 4.88
C ALA A 187 -16.60 15.76 6.30
N HIS A 188 -17.88 15.41 6.43
CA HIS A 188 -18.41 14.91 7.69
C HIS A 188 -17.67 13.65 8.13
N TYR A 189 -17.53 13.46 9.42
CA TYR A 189 -16.96 12.24 9.96
C TYR A 189 -17.81 11.03 9.59
N THR A 190 -17.15 9.98 9.15
CA THR A 190 -17.69 8.62 9.16
C THR A 190 -17.43 8.01 10.54
N GLU A 191 -18.11 6.91 10.91
CA GLU A 191 -17.82 6.20 12.15
C GLU A 191 -16.32 5.88 12.30
N ALA A 192 -15.69 5.38 11.24
CA ALA A 192 -14.27 5.03 11.26
C ALA A 192 -13.35 6.24 11.44
N SER A 193 -13.60 7.34 10.71
CA SER A 193 -12.78 8.56 10.82
C SER A 193 -12.99 9.26 12.17
N LEU A 194 -14.19 9.18 12.74
CA LEU A 194 -14.47 9.73 14.07
C LEU A 194 -13.69 8.96 15.14
N VAL A 195 -13.77 7.63 15.14
CA VAL A 195 -13.03 6.78 16.08
C VAL A 195 -11.53 7.08 15.98
N LYS A 196 -10.98 7.10 14.77
CA LYS A 196 -9.57 7.42 14.56
C LYS A 196 -9.18 8.79 15.11
N THR A 197 -10.00 9.82 14.88
CA THR A 197 -9.73 11.17 15.40
C THR A 197 -9.79 11.21 16.91
N LEU A 198 -10.75 10.51 17.52
CA LEU A 198 -10.86 10.42 18.99
C LEU A 198 -9.63 9.71 19.59
N GLU A 199 -9.16 8.64 18.97
CA GLU A 199 -7.93 7.95 19.39
C GLU A 199 -6.68 8.85 19.27
N GLU A 200 -6.53 9.58 18.15
CA GLU A 200 -5.44 10.53 17.93
C GLU A 200 -5.44 11.68 18.98
N LEU A 201 -6.62 12.08 19.44
CA LEU A 201 -6.79 13.11 20.47
C LEU A 201 -6.71 12.54 21.90
N GLY A 202 -6.56 11.22 22.05
CA GLY A 202 -6.54 10.57 23.37
C GLY A 202 -7.90 10.56 24.07
N ILE A 203 -9.00 10.74 23.34
CA ILE A 203 -10.36 10.74 23.86
C ILE A 203 -10.97 9.35 23.64
N GLY A 204 -11.41 8.70 24.68
CA GLY A 204 -12.17 7.44 24.58
C GLY A 204 -11.36 6.16 24.83
N ARG A 205 -10.19 6.27 25.44
CA ARG A 205 -9.44 5.17 26.06
C ARG A 205 -9.33 5.39 27.55
#